data_c0ab206cbeffd87746a1270108dc2e76
#
_entry.id   c0ab206cbeffd87746a1270108dc2e76
#
_cell.length_a   1.000
_cell.length_b   1.000
_cell.length_c   1.000
_cell.angle_alpha   90.00
_cell.angle_beta   90.00
_cell.angle_gamma   90.00
#
_symmetry.space_group_name_H-M   'P 1'
#
loop_
_entity.id
_entity.type
_entity.pdbx_description
1 polymer ?
#
loop_
_entity_poly.entity_id
_entity_poly.type
_entity_poly.pdbx_seq_one_letter_code
_entity_poly.pdbx_strand_id
1 'polypeptide(L)'
;IALIGKSGAGKSTLISLLNGTLIPTSGNIKFFNLPFHKLDNSQKSKISTIWQDLRLIEDLSAEQNVNCGLLGKKNFLFALKNLLSISSYRKAHEVMKICKISPSIFIKKIINLSGGQKQRIAIARSLIQEPKILLADEPFNNLDPELTKLAIKLLLNEVNQNYIKISNTILIALHKIDLIENFNRIIGLQNGTISFDLRKGEFKDNLLDKFYEFSEE
;
A
#
# COMPACT_ATOMS: atom_id res chain seq x y z
N ILE A 1 2.85 -10.53 -3.48
CA ILE A 1 1.61 -11.31 -3.61
C ILE A 1 0.58 -10.41 -4.29
N ALA A 2 -0.01 -10.87 -5.38
CA ALA A 2 -1.20 -10.26 -5.97
C ALA A 2 -2.46 -10.91 -5.38
N LEU A 3 -3.39 -10.10 -4.90
CA LEU A 3 -4.72 -10.53 -4.48
C LEU A 3 -5.72 -10.10 -5.54
N ILE A 4 -6.36 -11.04 -6.19
CA ILE A 4 -7.31 -10.78 -7.27
C ILE A 4 -8.71 -11.31 -6.95
N GLY A 5 -9.72 -10.77 -7.60
CA GLY A 5 -11.12 -11.14 -7.41
C GLY A 5 -12.04 -10.02 -7.89
N LYS A 6 -13.29 -10.35 -8.18
CA LYS A 6 -14.32 -9.35 -8.57
C LYS A 6 -14.56 -8.33 -7.48
N SER A 7 -15.26 -7.25 -7.80
CA SER A 7 -15.78 -6.32 -6.80
C SER A 7 -16.68 -7.10 -5.82
N GLY A 8 -16.53 -6.82 -4.52
CA GLY A 8 -17.25 -7.56 -3.49
C GLY A 8 -16.65 -8.91 -3.07
N ALA A 9 -15.59 -9.42 -3.73
CA ALA A 9 -14.97 -10.70 -3.36
C ALA A 9 -14.34 -10.74 -1.95
N GLY A 10 -14.20 -9.60 -1.28
CA GLY A 10 -13.66 -9.51 0.08
C GLY A 10 -12.19 -9.06 0.16
N LYS A 11 -11.59 -8.56 -0.94
CA LYS A 11 -10.18 -8.11 -0.97
C LYS A 11 -9.88 -7.01 0.06
N SER A 12 -10.66 -5.93 0.06
CA SER A 12 -10.52 -4.82 1.01
C SER A 12 -10.80 -5.25 2.45
N THR A 13 -11.74 -6.17 2.64
CA THR A 13 -12.03 -6.76 3.95
C THR A 13 -10.83 -7.57 4.46
N LEU A 14 -10.21 -8.39 3.62
CA LEU A 14 -9.00 -9.13 3.99
C LEU A 14 -7.85 -8.18 4.35
N ILE A 15 -7.62 -7.12 3.58
CA ILE A 15 -6.61 -6.11 3.89
C ILE A 15 -6.92 -5.44 5.24
N SER A 16 -8.19 -5.12 5.51
CA SER A 16 -8.63 -4.50 6.77
C SER A 16 -8.47 -5.44 7.98
N LEU A 17 -8.65 -6.74 7.80
CA LEU A 17 -8.34 -7.74 8.81
C LEU A 17 -6.83 -7.83 9.06
N LEU A 18 -6.03 -7.87 7.99
CA LEU A 18 -4.58 -7.99 8.09
C LEU A 18 -3.92 -6.77 8.72
N ASN A 19 -4.43 -5.55 8.51
CA ASN A 19 -3.87 -4.35 9.13
C ASN A 19 -4.45 -4.05 10.52
N GLY A 20 -5.38 -4.88 11.00
CA GLY A 20 -6.00 -4.77 12.32
C GLY A 20 -7.07 -3.69 12.45
N THR A 21 -7.56 -3.13 11.34
CA THR A 21 -8.71 -2.20 11.34
C THR A 21 -10.01 -2.94 11.61
N LEU A 22 -10.11 -4.20 11.16
CA LEU A 22 -11.18 -5.12 11.48
C LEU A 22 -10.66 -6.24 12.38
N ILE A 23 -11.51 -6.67 13.31
CA ILE A 23 -11.24 -7.82 14.18
C ILE A 23 -11.93 -9.05 13.56
N PRO A 24 -11.22 -10.17 13.36
CA PRO A 24 -11.84 -11.38 12.84
C PRO A 24 -12.84 -11.96 13.84
N THR A 25 -13.99 -12.39 13.35
CA THR A 25 -15.03 -13.07 14.18
C THR A 25 -14.53 -14.42 14.68
N SER A 26 -13.70 -15.10 13.89
CA SER A 26 -13.08 -16.38 14.23
C SER A 26 -11.69 -16.49 13.59
N GLY A 27 -10.88 -17.43 14.06
CA GLY A 27 -9.53 -17.62 13.58
C GLY A 27 -8.50 -16.65 14.20
N ASN A 28 -7.28 -16.68 13.72
CA ASN A 28 -6.18 -15.89 14.24
C ASN A 28 -5.29 -15.33 13.13
N ILE A 29 -4.93 -14.06 13.24
CA ILE A 29 -3.96 -13.40 12.38
C ILE A 29 -2.68 -13.23 13.18
N LYS A 30 -1.56 -13.72 12.62
CA LYS A 30 -0.23 -13.62 13.26
C LYS A 30 0.73 -12.88 12.35
N PHE A 31 1.48 -11.95 12.93
CA PHE A 31 2.65 -11.31 12.32
C PHE A 31 3.85 -11.49 13.23
N PHE A 32 5.01 -11.77 12.64
CA PHE A 32 6.24 -11.99 13.41
C PHE A 32 6.07 -13.08 14.51
N ASN A 33 5.28 -14.12 14.21
CA ASN A 33 4.90 -15.22 15.13
C ASN A 33 4.01 -14.79 16.31
N LEU A 34 3.53 -13.55 16.36
CA LEU A 34 2.64 -13.04 17.41
C LEU A 34 1.25 -12.73 16.84
N PRO A 35 0.17 -12.96 17.60
CA PRO A 35 -1.15 -12.45 17.25
C PRO A 35 -1.13 -10.93 17.11
N PHE A 36 -1.90 -10.38 16.16
CA PHE A 36 -1.88 -8.94 15.86
C PHE A 36 -2.14 -8.06 17.10
N HIS A 37 -3.07 -8.46 17.97
CA HIS A 37 -3.40 -7.71 19.19
C HIS A 37 -2.27 -7.68 20.24
N LYS A 38 -1.29 -8.60 20.14
CA LYS A 38 -0.12 -8.66 21.02
C LYS A 38 1.09 -7.90 20.46
N LEU A 39 0.99 -7.35 19.24
CA LEU A 39 2.06 -6.55 18.66
C LEU A 39 2.19 -5.21 19.42
N ASP A 40 3.41 -4.85 19.77
CA ASP A 40 3.73 -3.52 20.28
C ASP A 40 3.72 -2.46 19.16
N ASN A 41 3.81 -1.18 19.54
CA ASN A 41 3.78 -0.07 18.57
C ASN A 41 4.95 -0.12 17.58
N SER A 42 6.13 -0.58 17.99
CA SER A 42 7.29 -0.75 17.10
C SER A 42 7.04 -1.85 16.06
N GLN A 43 6.40 -2.95 16.46
CA GLN A 43 6.03 -4.04 15.56
C GLN A 43 4.90 -3.61 14.61
N LYS A 44 3.86 -2.95 15.11
CA LYS A 44 2.78 -2.40 14.27
C LYS A 44 3.30 -1.39 13.26
N SER A 45 4.28 -0.55 13.63
CA SER A 45 4.91 0.40 12.71
C SER A 45 5.72 -0.25 11.58
N LYS A 46 5.93 -1.57 11.60
CA LYS A 46 6.53 -2.35 10.50
C LYS A 46 5.51 -2.82 9.47
N ILE A 47 4.22 -2.58 9.71
CA ILE A 47 3.13 -2.87 8.77
C ILE A 47 2.62 -1.54 8.24
N SER A 48 2.61 -1.35 6.93
CA SER A 48 2.06 -0.17 6.28
C SER A 48 0.89 -0.55 5.38
N THR A 49 -0.07 0.36 5.22
CA THR A 49 -1.22 0.14 4.36
C THR A 49 -1.42 1.34 3.43
N ILE A 50 -1.54 1.06 2.13
CA ILE A 50 -2.07 2.00 1.14
C ILE A 50 -3.54 1.66 0.95
N TRP A 51 -4.41 2.61 1.32
CA TRP A 51 -5.85 2.45 1.26
C TRP A 51 -6.40 2.87 -0.10
N GLN A 52 -7.50 2.30 -0.53
CA GLN A 52 -8.19 2.67 -1.76
C GLN A 52 -8.65 4.14 -1.72
N ASP A 53 -9.14 4.62 -0.57
CA ASP A 53 -9.55 6.01 -0.32
C ASP A 53 -8.38 6.93 0.04
N LEU A 54 -7.13 6.44 -0.04
CA LEU A 54 -5.86 7.08 0.26
C LEU A 54 -5.69 7.59 1.70
N ARG A 55 -6.73 7.91 2.42
CA ARG A 55 -6.75 8.46 3.79
C ARG A 55 -5.72 9.57 4.01
N LEU A 56 -5.63 10.48 3.05
CA LEU A 56 -4.80 11.68 3.17
C LEU A 56 -5.58 12.75 3.94
N ILE A 57 -4.85 13.55 4.73
CA ILE A 57 -5.44 14.67 5.47
C ILE A 57 -5.45 15.87 4.54
N GLU A 58 -6.63 16.31 4.13
CA GLU A 58 -6.82 17.29 3.05
C GLU A 58 -6.26 18.67 3.38
N ASP A 59 -6.33 19.09 4.63
CA ASP A 59 -5.82 20.37 5.10
C ASP A 59 -4.30 20.43 5.29
N LEU A 60 -3.64 19.30 5.34
CA LEU A 60 -2.19 19.23 5.43
C LEU A 60 -1.53 19.29 4.05
N SER A 61 -0.28 19.76 4.02
CA SER A 61 0.53 19.75 2.82
C SER A 61 0.92 18.31 2.40
N ALA A 62 1.40 18.17 1.16
CA ALA A 62 1.91 16.90 0.66
C ALA A 62 3.06 16.37 1.54
N GLU A 63 4.02 17.22 1.90
CA GLU A 63 5.13 16.85 2.79
C GLU A 63 4.64 16.43 4.17
N GLN A 64 3.72 17.17 4.77
CA GLN A 64 3.15 16.82 6.07
C GLN A 64 2.44 15.47 6.03
N ASN A 65 1.69 15.18 4.96
CA ASN A 65 1.05 13.87 4.76
C ASN A 65 2.08 12.73 4.64
N VAL A 66 3.17 12.94 3.90
CA VAL A 66 4.24 11.94 3.81
C VAL A 66 4.88 11.72 5.18
N ASN A 67 5.17 12.79 5.92
CA ASN A 67 5.73 12.72 7.28
C ASN A 67 4.82 11.95 8.26
N CYS A 68 3.49 11.96 8.05
CA CYS A 68 2.56 11.17 8.87
C CYS A 68 2.89 9.67 8.84
N GLY A 69 3.53 9.15 7.78
CA GLY A 69 4.04 7.77 7.76
C GLY A 69 5.07 7.44 8.85
N LEU A 70 5.69 8.45 9.44
CA LEU A 70 6.69 8.28 10.52
C LEU A 70 6.09 8.34 11.93
N LEU A 71 4.80 8.69 12.09
CA LEU A 71 4.19 8.92 13.42
C LEU A 71 4.27 7.69 14.31
N GLY A 72 4.16 6.49 13.76
CA GLY A 72 4.32 5.23 14.51
C GLY A 72 5.75 4.96 15.04
N LYS A 73 6.75 5.71 14.56
CA LYS A 73 8.17 5.57 14.93
C LYS A 73 8.74 6.78 15.65
N LYS A 74 8.00 7.88 15.69
CA LYS A 74 8.43 9.18 16.23
C LYS A 74 7.59 9.56 17.46
N ASN A 75 8.11 10.50 18.24
CA ASN A 75 7.44 10.99 19.44
C ASN A 75 6.41 12.10 19.14
N PHE A 76 5.64 12.47 20.15
CA PHE A 76 4.63 13.52 20.06
C PHE A 76 5.18 14.88 19.58
N LEU A 77 6.40 15.23 19.99
CA LEU A 77 7.03 16.48 19.56
C LEU A 77 7.25 16.53 18.05
N PHE A 78 7.58 15.39 17.41
CA PHE A 78 7.66 15.30 15.96
C PHE A 78 6.29 15.55 15.31
N ALA A 79 5.22 14.94 15.85
CA ALA A 79 3.86 15.14 15.34
C ALA A 79 3.45 16.63 15.41
N LEU A 80 3.73 17.28 16.53
CA LEU A 80 3.43 18.71 16.72
C LEU A 80 4.22 19.59 15.74
N LYS A 81 5.53 19.36 15.60
CA LYS A 81 6.39 20.10 14.65
C LYS A 81 5.92 19.90 13.20
N ASN A 82 5.50 18.68 12.84
CA ASN A 82 4.96 18.39 11.52
C ASN A 82 3.65 19.17 11.29
N LEU A 83 2.74 19.17 12.26
CA LEU A 83 1.47 19.89 12.16
C LEU A 83 1.69 21.41 11.99
N LEU A 84 2.63 21.99 12.73
CA LEU A 84 2.96 23.40 12.67
C LEU A 84 3.86 23.79 11.47
N SER A 85 4.21 22.85 10.59
CA SER A 85 5.12 23.07 9.45
C SER A 85 6.50 23.63 9.87
N ILE A 86 6.95 23.37 11.10
CA ILE A 86 8.21 23.91 11.64
C ILE A 86 9.43 23.12 11.13
N SER A 87 9.25 21.87 10.70
CA SER A 87 10.34 21.03 10.25
C SER A 87 10.11 20.47 8.86
N SER A 88 11.01 20.82 7.95
CA SER A 88 11.18 20.06 6.69
C SER A 88 11.98 18.80 6.99
N TYR A 89 11.52 17.65 6.51
CA TYR A 89 12.19 16.37 6.72
C TYR A 89 12.83 15.88 5.43
N ARG A 90 14.17 15.96 5.35
CA ARG A 90 14.93 15.60 4.14
C ARG A 90 14.51 14.24 3.55
N LYS A 91 14.27 13.24 4.42
CA LYS A 91 13.83 11.91 3.98
C LYS A 91 12.48 11.95 3.25
N ALA A 92 11.55 12.80 3.67
CA ALA A 92 10.27 12.96 2.95
C ALA A 92 10.49 13.50 1.55
N HIS A 93 11.36 14.50 1.39
CA HIS A 93 11.69 15.05 0.08
C HIS A 93 12.32 14.01 -0.84
N GLU A 94 13.25 13.19 -0.33
CA GLU A 94 13.87 12.13 -1.13
C GLU A 94 12.82 11.10 -1.59
N VAL A 95 11.96 10.63 -0.66
CA VAL A 95 10.90 9.67 -1.00
C VAL A 95 9.91 10.27 -2.00
N MET A 96 9.53 11.55 -1.84
CA MET A 96 8.64 12.24 -2.76
C MET A 96 9.24 12.36 -4.16
N LYS A 97 10.53 12.69 -4.27
CA LYS A 97 11.25 12.74 -5.57
C LYS A 97 11.26 11.37 -6.26
N ILE A 98 11.50 10.31 -5.50
CA ILE A 98 11.47 8.92 -5.99
C ILE A 98 10.09 8.58 -6.57
N CYS A 99 9.02 9.03 -5.91
CA CYS A 99 7.64 8.90 -6.41
C CYS A 99 7.29 9.89 -7.53
N LYS A 100 8.28 10.58 -8.13
CA LYS A 100 8.09 11.59 -9.19
C LYS A 100 7.13 12.71 -8.79
N ILE A 101 7.13 13.11 -7.52
CA ILE A 101 6.40 14.27 -7.04
C ILE A 101 7.28 15.51 -7.20
N SER A 102 6.79 16.51 -7.94
CA SER A 102 7.52 17.77 -8.16
C SER A 102 7.73 18.52 -6.84
N PRO A 103 8.89 19.16 -6.60
CA PRO A 103 9.13 20.01 -5.43
C PRO A 103 8.09 21.10 -5.23
N SER A 104 7.51 21.63 -6.31
CA SER A 104 6.44 22.64 -6.25
C SER A 104 5.15 22.15 -5.58
N ILE A 105 5.00 20.82 -5.41
CA ILE A 105 3.83 20.20 -4.78
C ILE A 105 4.04 20.01 -3.27
N PHE A 106 5.28 19.95 -2.79
CA PHE A 106 5.59 19.59 -1.40
C PHE A 106 4.81 20.39 -0.36
N ILE A 107 4.68 21.70 -0.60
CA ILE A 107 3.98 22.63 0.29
C ILE A 107 2.50 22.80 -0.03
N LYS A 108 2.00 22.22 -1.14
CA LYS A 108 0.59 22.34 -1.50
C LYS A 108 -0.28 21.46 -0.62
N LYS A 109 -1.43 21.97 -0.18
CA LYS A 109 -2.45 21.19 0.52
C LYS A 109 -3.00 20.09 -0.38
N ILE A 110 -3.34 18.95 0.21
CA ILE A 110 -3.86 17.79 -0.52
C ILE A 110 -5.15 18.10 -1.28
N ILE A 111 -6.02 18.94 -0.73
CA ILE A 111 -7.28 19.31 -1.37
C ILE A 111 -7.07 19.89 -2.78
N ASN A 112 -5.95 20.56 -3.03
CA ASN A 112 -5.62 21.23 -4.30
C ASN A 112 -4.86 20.33 -5.29
N LEU A 113 -4.79 19.02 -5.04
CA LEU A 113 -4.01 18.10 -5.86
C LEU A 113 -4.89 17.18 -6.69
N SER A 114 -4.38 16.77 -7.87
CA SER A 114 -5.04 15.77 -8.71
C SER A 114 -5.03 14.38 -8.07
N GLY A 115 -5.94 13.49 -8.51
CA GLY A 115 -6.03 12.12 -8.04
C GLY A 115 -4.70 11.36 -8.15
N GLY A 116 -3.99 11.45 -9.28
CA GLY A 116 -2.68 10.82 -9.46
C GLY A 116 -1.59 11.42 -8.58
N GLN A 117 -1.64 12.73 -8.25
CA GLN A 117 -0.73 13.34 -7.28
C GLN A 117 -1.01 12.83 -5.86
N LYS A 118 -2.28 12.77 -5.46
CA LYS A 118 -2.73 12.20 -4.18
C LYS A 118 -2.29 10.74 -4.05
N GLN A 119 -2.46 9.93 -5.11
CA GLN A 119 -2.04 8.53 -5.13
C GLN A 119 -0.53 8.38 -4.87
N ARG A 120 0.30 9.16 -5.55
CA ARG A 120 1.77 9.13 -5.36
C ARG A 120 2.18 9.58 -3.97
N ILE A 121 1.47 10.54 -3.36
CA ILE A 121 1.70 10.96 -1.97
C ILE A 121 1.34 9.83 -1.00
N ALA A 122 0.25 9.10 -1.21
CA ALA A 122 -0.11 7.95 -0.40
C ALA A 122 0.94 6.83 -0.48
N ILE A 123 1.48 6.57 -1.68
CA ILE A 123 2.61 5.64 -1.88
C ILE A 123 3.86 6.16 -1.13
N ALA A 124 4.21 7.43 -1.29
CA ALA A 124 5.37 8.03 -0.60
C ALA A 124 5.23 7.96 0.93
N ARG A 125 4.02 8.23 1.47
CA ARG A 125 3.71 8.10 2.90
C ARG A 125 3.92 6.68 3.41
N SER A 126 3.58 5.69 2.60
CA SER A 126 3.77 4.29 2.95
C SER A 126 5.25 3.90 2.90
N LEU A 127 5.99 4.34 1.88
CA LEU A 127 7.41 4.02 1.70
C LEU A 127 8.32 4.67 2.74
N ILE A 128 8.05 5.91 3.17
CA ILE A 128 8.87 6.59 4.20
C ILE A 128 8.88 5.83 5.53
N GLN A 129 7.85 5.06 5.79
CA GLN A 129 7.74 4.20 6.96
C GLN A 129 8.74 3.05 6.93
N GLU A 130 9.31 2.68 5.78
CA GLU A 130 10.18 1.51 5.60
C GLU A 130 9.56 0.24 6.23
N PRO A 131 8.38 -0.14 5.80
CA PRO A 131 7.66 -1.24 6.40
C PRO A 131 8.33 -2.59 6.06
N LYS A 132 8.19 -3.59 6.92
CA LYS A 132 8.52 -4.98 6.59
C LYS A 132 7.40 -5.67 5.82
N ILE A 133 6.16 -5.22 6.05
CA ILE A 133 4.96 -5.73 5.39
C ILE A 133 4.20 -4.54 4.83
N LEU A 134 3.95 -4.57 3.54
CA LEU A 134 3.13 -3.59 2.84
C LEU A 134 1.84 -4.23 2.35
N LEU A 135 0.73 -3.67 2.78
CA LEU A 135 -0.61 -4.01 2.31
C LEU A 135 -1.09 -2.87 1.41
N ALA A 136 -1.68 -3.17 0.27
CA ALA A 136 -2.18 -2.12 -0.60
C ALA A 136 -3.49 -2.54 -1.26
N ASP A 137 -4.48 -1.65 -1.18
CA ASP A 137 -5.79 -1.83 -1.79
C ASP A 137 -5.90 -0.94 -3.02
N GLU A 138 -5.79 -1.55 -4.19
CA GLU A 138 -5.86 -0.93 -5.51
C GLU A 138 -4.98 0.34 -5.66
N PRO A 139 -3.67 0.27 -5.35
CA PRO A 139 -2.82 1.46 -5.23
C PRO A 139 -2.50 2.15 -6.58
N PHE A 140 -3.00 1.63 -7.70
CA PHE A 140 -2.64 2.10 -9.05
C PHE A 140 -3.82 2.72 -9.82
N ASN A 141 -5.03 2.79 -9.24
CA ASN A 141 -6.25 3.14 -9.97
C ASN A 141 -6.24 4.54 -10.61
N ASN A 142 -5.55 5.51 -10.02
CA ASN A 142 -5.51 6.90 -10.50
C ASN A 142 -4.17 7.27 -11.14
N LEU A 143 -3.37 6.27 -11.54
CA LEU A 143 -2.08 6.47 -12.18
C LEU A 143 -2.18 6.16 -13.68
N ASP A 144 -1.50 6.97 -14.48
CA ASP A 144 -1.25 6.65 -15.88
C ASP A 144 -0.33 5.42 -16.03
N PRO A 145 -0.22 4.81 -17.23
CA PRO A 145 0.55 3.59 -17.42
C PRO A 145 2.04 3.72 -17.04
N GLU A 146 2.68 4.86 -17.29
CA GLU A 146 4.09 5.07 -16.95
C GLU A 146 4.29 5.15 -15.43
N LEU A 147 3.44 5.93 -14.76
CA LEU A 147 3.47 6.05 -13.31
C LEU A 147 3.07 4.75 -12.62
N THR A 148 2.16 3.96 -13.20
CA THR A 148 1.82 2.62 -12.74
C THR A 148 3.03 1.70 -12.77
N LYS A 149 3.75 1.64 -13.90
CA LYS A 149 5.00 0.85 -14.02
C LYS A 149 6.06 1.29 -13.01
N LEU A 150 6.23 2.60 -12.82
CA LEU A 150 7.15 3.11 -11.81
C LEU A 150 6.73 2.69 -10.39
N ALA A 151 5.45 2.86 -10.04
CA ALA A 151 4.94 2.51 -8.73
C ALA A 151 5.10 1.01 -8.42
N ILE A 152 4.82 0.13 -9.39
CA ILE A 152 5.06 -1.31 -9.28
C ILE A 152 6.54 -1.57 -8.99
N LYS A 153 7.45 -1.03 -9.80
CA LYS A 153 8.90 -1.20 -9.60
C LYS A 153 9.37 -0.71 -8.23
N LEU A 154 8.84 0.42 -7.77
CA LEU A 154 9.15 0.96 -6.45
C LEU A 154 8.64 0.03 -5.34
N LEU A 155 7.38 -0.41 -5.43
CA LEU A 155 6.77 -1.26 -4.41
C LEU A 155 7.39 -2.66 -4.39
N LEU A 156 7.73 -3.24 -5.56
CA LEU A 156 8.32 -4.58 -5.65
C LEU A 156 9.86 -4.61 -5.47
N ASN A 157 10.47 -3.46 -5.14
CA ASN A 157 11.92 -3.35 -4.89
C ASN A 157 12.80 -3.63 -6.11
N GLU A 158 12.31 -3.33 -7.30
CA GLU A 158 13.08 -3.49 -8.53
C GLU A 158 13.98 -2.27 -8.82
N VAL A 159 13.86 -1.21 -8.03
CA VAL A 159 14.66 0.01 -8.14
C VAL A 159 15.63 0.05 -6.96
N ASN A 160 16.92 -0.13 -7.27
CA ASN A 160 17.99 -0.06 -6.28
C ASN A 160 18.14 1.40 -5.80
N GLN A 161 17.58 1.71 -4.64
CA GLN A 161 17.62 3.05 -4.08
C GLN A 161 18.21 3.01 -2.67
N ASN A 162 19.38 3.60 -2.51
CA ASN A 162 20.12 3.68 -1.24
C ASN A 162 19.35 4.37 -0.09
N TYR A 163 18.17 4.94 -0.37
CA TYR A 163 17.42 5.78 0.58
C TYR A 163 16.16 5.14 1.15
N ILE A 164 15.68 4.02 0.56
CA ILE A 164 14.44 3.38 1.01
C ILE A 164 14.68 1.89 1.19
N LYS A 165 14.43 1.41 2.41
CA LYS A 165 14.42 -0.01 2.71
C LYS A 165 13.01 -0.54 2.45
N ILE A 166 12.83 -1.30 1.37
CA ILE A 166 11.52 -1.77 0.93
C ILE A 166 11.13 -3.07 1.63
N SER A 167 9.84 -3.29 1.69
CA SER A 167 9.18 -4.40 2.37
C SER A 167 9.65 -5.77 1.89
N ASN A 168 9.84 -6.69 2.81
CA ASN A 168 10.15 -8.09 2.49
C ASN A 168 8.88 -8.84 2.03
N THR A 169 7.71 -8.38 2.45
CA THR A 169 6.41 -8.98 2.10
C THR A 169 5.46 -7.88 1.62
N ILE A 170 4.90 -8.07 0.44
CA ILE A 170 3.99 -7.12 -0.18
C ILE A 170 2.74 -7.88 -0.63
N LEU A 171 1.58 -7.42 -0.18
CA LEU A 171 0.27 -7.90 -0.63
C LEU A 171 -0.48 -6.74 -1.28
N ILE A 172 -0.82 -6.87 -2.55
CA ILE A 172 -1.55 -5.85 -3.31
C ILE A 172 -2.83 -6.44 -3.85
N ALA A 173 -3.97 -5.84 -3.50
CA ALA A 173 -5.23 -6.10 -4.19
C ALA A 173 -5.20 -5.39 -5.55
N LEU A 174 -5.46 -6.15 -6.60
CA LEU A 174 -5.45 -5.67 -7.98
C LEU A 174 -6.83 -5.83 -8.61
N HIS A 175 -7.19 -4.84 -9.42
CA HIS A 175 -8.32 -4.92 -10.33
C HIS A 175 -7.87 -5.24 -11.76
N LYS A 176 -6.68 -4.77 -12.15
CA LYS A 176 -6.10 -4.99 -13.48
C LYS A 176 -5.30 -6.29 -13.51
N ILE A 177 -5.72 -7.21 -14.37
CA ILE A 177 -5.12 -8.54 -14.51
C ILE A 177 -3.73 -8.48 -15.14
N ASP A 178 -3.52 -7.55 -16.08
CA ASP A 178 -2.25 -7.34 -16.78
C ASP A 178 -1.05 -7.05 -15.86
N LEU A 179 -1.33 -6.61 -14.63
CA LEU A 179 -0.28 -6.33 -13.64
C LEU A 179 0.22 -7.58 -12.89
N ILE A 180 -0.48 -8.70 -13.00
CA ILE A 180 -0.22 -9.92 -12.21
C ILE A 180 1.15 -10.53 -12.51
N GLU A 181 1.63 -10.41 -13.74
CA GLU A 181 2.93 -10.95 -14.18
C GLU A 181 4.12 -10.45 -13.36
N ASN A 182 3.97 -9.29 -12.71
CA ASN A 182 5.01 -8.72 -11.85
C ASN A 182 5.11 -9.41 -10.48
N PHE A 183 4.21 -10.33 -10.15
CA PHE A 183 4.14 -10.93 -8.81
C PHE A 183 4.59 -12.39 -8.79
N ASN A 184 5.19 -12.81 -7.68
CA ASN A 184 5.69 -14.17 -7.48
C ASN A 184 4.61 -15.14 -6.96
N ARG A 185 3.47 -14.64 -6.52
CA ARG A 185 2.36 -15.42 -5.98
C ARG A 185 1.05 -14.68 -6.22
N ILE A 186 0.02 -15.40 -6.59
CA ILE A 186 -1.29 -14.88 -6.92
C ILE A 186 -2.32 -15.64 -6.08
N ILE A 187 -3.16 -14.90 -5.38
CA ILE A 187 -4.27 -15.46 -4.60
C ILE A 187 -5.57 -14.94 -5.21
N GLY A 188 -6.41 -15.87 -5.66
CA GLY A 188 -7.75 -15.57 -6.15
C GLY A 188 -8.77 -15.66 -5.02
N LEU A 189 -9.54 -14.58 -4.82
CA LEU A 189 -10.59 -14.48 -3.81
C LEU A 189 -11.96 -14.42 -4.49
N GLN A 190 -12.90 -15.26 -4.06
CA GLN A 190 -14.27 -15.32 -4.54
C GLN A 190 -15.22 -15.52 -3.36
N ASN A 191 -16.21 -14.65 -3.21
CA ASN A 191 -17.22 -14.73 -2.14
C ASN A 191 -16.62 -14.91 -0.72
N GLY A 192 -15.53 -14.20 -0.42
CA GLY A 192 -14.86 -14.27 0.88
C GLY A 192 -13.98 -15.51 1.09
N THR A 193 -13.86 -16.40 0.10
CA THR A 193 -13.05 -17.62 0.18
C THR A 193 -11.88 -17.58 -0.81
N ILE A 194 -10.78 -18.26 -0.47
CA ILE A 194 -9.67 -18.44 -1.40
C ILE A 194 -10.06 -19.50 -2.44
N SER A 195 -10.18 -19.08 -3.69
CA SER A 195 -10.49 -19.97 -4.81
C SER A 195 -9.23 -20.68 -5.32
N PHE A 196 -8.10 -19.97 -5.34
CA PHE A 196 -6.80 -20.56 -5.69
C PHE A 196 -5.65 -19.75 -5.07
N ASP A 197 -4.50 -20.39 -4.96
CA ASP A 197 -3.25 -19.83 -4.44
C ASP A 197 -2.10 -20.42 -5.26
N LEU A 198 -1.53 -19.64 -6.18
CA LEU A 198 -0.58 -20.09 -7.19
C LEU A 198 0.73 -19.33 -7.10
N ARG A 199 1.84 -19.99 -7.34
CA ARG A 199 3.16 -19.40 -7.53
C ARG A 199 3.40 -19.06 -9.00
N LYS A 200 4.32 -18.12 -9.24
CA LYS A 200 4.77 -17.78 -10.60
C LYS A 200 5.30 -19.06 -11.27
N GLY A 201 4.77 -19.40 -12.46
CA GLY A 201 5.05 -20.64 -13.19
C GLY A 201 3.95 -21.70 -13.10
N GLU A 202 3.08 -21.65 -12.08
CA GLU A 202 1.89 -22.50 -12.00
C GLU A 202 0.68 -21.87 -12.72
N PHE A 203 0.88 -20.63 -13.18
CA PHE A 203 -0.14 -19.81 -13.78
C PHE A 203 -0.37 -20.18 -15.24
N LYS A 204 -1.60 -20.55 -15.60
CA LYS A 204 -2.04 -20.79 -16.98
C LYS A 204 -3.09 -19.73 -17.35
N ASP A 205 -2.94 -19.11 -18.52
CA ASP A 205 -3.83 -18.04 -19.00
C ASP A 205 -5.31 -18.42 -18.92
N ASN A 206 -5.66 -19.64 -19.28
CA ASN A 206 -7.03 -20.15 -19.22
C ASN A 206 -7.66 -20.19 -17.81
N LEU A 207 -6.87 -20.05 -16.76
CA LEU A 207 -7.35 -20.13 -15.39
C LEU A 207 -7.95 -18.79 -14.94
N LEU A 208 -7.42 -17.68 -15.45
CA LEU A 208 -7.98 -16.34 -15.20
C LEU A 208 -9.31 -16.14 -15.93
N ASP A 209 -9.37 -16.54 -17.20
CA ASP A 209 -10.60 -16.42 -17.98
C ASP A 209 -11.72 -17.17 -17.26
N LYS A 210 -11.48 -18.41 -16.87
CA LYS A 210 -12.43 -19.20 -16.08
C LYS A 210 -12.77 -18.55 -14.73
N PHE A 211 -11.79 -18.00 -14.00
CA PHE A 211 -12.02 -17.38 -12.70
C PHE A 211 -12.95 -16.16 -12.79
N TYR A 212 -12.89 -15.43 -13.90
CA TYR A 212 -13.75 -14.27 -14.11
C TYR A 212 -15.07 -14.63 -14.82
N GLU A 213 -15.13 -15.68 -15.65
CA GLU A 213 -16.35 -16.17 -16.30
C GLU A 213 -17.33 -16.84 -15.30
N PHE A 214 -16.85 -17.76 -14.46
CA PHE A 214 -17.69 -18.49 -13.48
C PHE A 214 -18.30 -17.63 -12.36
N SER A 215 -18.15 -16.34 -12.40
CA SER A 215 -18.68 -15.45 -11.39
C SER A 215 -19.87 -14.62 -11.91
N GLU A 216 -20.52 -15.01 -13.01
CA GLU A 216 -21.71 -14.34 -13.57
C GLU A 216 -23.05 -14.98 -13.16
N GLU A 217 -23.04 -15.99 -12.27
CA GLU A 217 -24.26 -16.58 -11.68
C GLU A 217 -24.56 -16.08 -10.25
#